data_f1e8f575c82e6e747f1d5c563be7b605
#
_entry.id   f1e8f575c82e6e747f1d5c563be7b605
#
_cell.length_a   1.000
_cell.length_b   1.000
_cell.length_c   1.000
_cell.angle_alpha   90.00
_cell.angle_beta   90.00
_cell.angle_gamma   90.00
#
_symmetry.space_group_name_H-M   'P 1'
#
loop_
_entity.id
_entity.type
_entity.pdbx_description
1 polymer ?
#
loop_
_entity_poly.entity_id
_entity_poly.type
_entity_poly.pdbx_seq_one_letter_code
_entity_poly.pdbx_strand_id
1 'polypeptide(L)'
;MPGPSSDEGSPRGGEVPSEEAPDRARRAPAARRASQAPDRAARYFDLHDDFRNPARRELSDPLSLDGRKMNSVWFFTSGAAVPHRGRLKLTAEPPGRPLDFSLAGAGLTPIVHASVAAIFRELAPDDVQLIPVEVEREPESFFILVATRLVRCLDETACAEVSHYTAEDGPPERVGHYRTVRGLRIDPVKTEGARVLRTWGWPVSLIVSEGIKEALEHAGVSGVRFAEVTPPAAPRKRRRKSRSKPRRG
;
A
#
# COMPACT_ATOMS: atom_id res chain seq x y z
N MET A 1 -62.43 -25.55 -21.82
CA MET A 1 -63.70 -25.90 -21.23
C MET A 1 -63.63 -27.29 -20.61
N PRO A 2 -64.12 -27.54 -19.40
CA PRO A 2 -64.33 -26.67 -18.23
C PRO A 2 -63.55 -27.14 -16.99
N GLY A 3 -63.46 -26.27 -15.97
CA GLY A 3 -63.31 -26.72 -14.60
C GLY A 3 -64.62 -27.30 -14.07
N PRO A 4 -64.86 -27.56 -12.78
CA PRO A 4 -64.57 -26.64 -11.65
C PRO A 4 -64.27 -27.30 -10.30
N SER A 5 -64.12 -26.42 -9.33
CA SER A 5 -64.75 -26.35 -7.97
C SER A 5 -64.09 -27.06 -6.80
N SER A 6 -63.62 -26.19 -5.88
CA SER A 6 -64.14 -25.98 -4.51
C SER A 6 -64.07 -27.14 -3.53
N ASP A 7 -63.42 -26.94 -2.40
CA ASP A 7 -64.19 -26.84 -1.15
C ASP A 7 -63.37 -26.26 0.01
N GLU A 8 -64.08 -25.59 0.88
CA GLU A 8 -63.78 -24.85 2.06
C GLU A 8 -63.35 -25.72 3.25
N GLY A 9 -62.67 -25.17 4.17
CA GLY A 9 -62.44 -25.79 5.48
C GLY A 9 -61.52 -24.97 6.41
N SER A 10 -62.02 -23.86 6.93
CA SER A 10 -61.57 -23.32 8.23
C SER A 10 -62.57 -23.78 9.30
N PRO A 11 -62.31 -24.03 10.57
CA PRO A 11 -61.91 -22.98 11.51
C PRO A 11 -61.13 -23.41 12.79
N ARG A 12 -60.81 -22.33 13.57
CA ARG A 12 -60.57 -22.22 15.03
C ARG A 12 -59.14 -22.58 15.48
N GLY A 13 -58.37 -21.67 16.03
CA GLY A 13 -58.66 -20.92 17.27
C GLY A 13 -57.82 -21.54 18.37
N GLY A 14 -56.72 -20.90 18.75
CA GLY A 14 -55.89 -21.32 19.87
C GLY A 14 -55.02 -20.16 20.32
N GLU A 15 -55.36 -19.67 21.48
CA GLU A 15 -54.79 -18.51 22.19
C GLU A 15 -53.27 -18.57 22.39
N VAL A 16 -52.67 -17.40 22.38
CA VAL A 16 -51.31 -17.07 22.76
C VAL A 16 -51.22 -16.99 24.28
N PRO A 17 -50.09 -17.40 24.88
CA PRO A 17 -49.57 -16.71 26.04
C PRO A 17 -48.26 -15.98 25.67
N SER A 18 -48.32 -14.70 25.90
CA SER A 18 -47.16 -13.81 25.97
C SER A 18 -46.17 -14.31 27.04
N GLU A 19 -44.94 -14.54 26.65
CA GLU A 19 -43.86 -14.70 27.61
C GLU A 19 -42.72 -13.72 27.25
N GLU A 20 -42.58 -12.78 28.15
CA GLU A 20 -41.55 -11.73 28.15
C GLU A 20 -40.16 -12.34 28.10
N ALA A 21 -39.38 -11.97 27.05
CA ALA A 21 -37.96 -12.21 27.01
C ALA A 21 -37.21 -11.03 27.63
N PRO A 22 -36.30 -11.26 28.57
CA PRO A 22 -35.49 -10.18 29.10
C PRO A 22 -34.40 -9.79 28.09
N ASP A 23 -34.45 -8.53 27.73
CA ASP A 23 -33.40 -7.76 27.04
C ASP A 23 -32.05 -7.90 27.77
N ARG A 24 -31.16 -8.72 27.22
CA ARG A 24 -29.74 -8.71 27.52
C ARG A 24 -28.97 -8.29 26.28
N ALA A 25 -28.98 -6.99 26.05
CA ALA A 25 -27.98 -6.36 25.17
C ALA A 25 -26.58 -6.81 25.59
N ARG A 26 -26.05 -7.82 24.92
CA ARG A 26 -24.61 -8.16 24.95
C ARG A 26 -23.86 -7.05 24.25
N ARG A 27 -23.37 -6.09 25.04
CA ARG A 27 -22.32 -5.18 24.61
C ARG A 27 -21.13 -6.02 24.13
N ALA A 28 -20.87 -5.98 22.83
CA ALA A 28 -19.61 -6.44 22.25
C ALA A 28 -18.47 -5.66 22.95
N PRO A 29 -17.40 -6.33 23.37
CA PRO A 29 -16.27 -5.64 23.92
C PRO A 29 -15.65 -4.78 22.82
N ALA A 30 -15.59 -3.47 23.06
CA ALA A 30 -14.82 -2.55 22.24
C ALA A 30 -13.41 -3.12 22.10
N ALA A 31 -13.01 -3.39 20.87
CA ALA A 31 -11.67 -3.79 20.55
C ALA A 31 -10.71 -2.77 21.20
N ARG A 32 -9.94 -3.21 22.18
CA ARG A 32 -8.86 -2.43 22.78
C ARG A 32 -7.94 -2.02 21.62
N ARG A 33 -8.00 -0.75 21.26
CA ARG A 33 -6.91 -0.12 20.49
C ARG A 33 -5.65 -0.43 21.27
N ALA A 34 -4.78 -1.25 20.69
CA ALA A 34 -3.46 -1.48 21.20
C ALA A 34 -2.81 -0.11 21.41
N SER A 35 -2.56 0.22 22.64
CA SER A 35 -1.84 1.43 23.04
C SER A 35 -0.49 1.38 22.38
N GLN A 36 -0.33 2.17 21.33
CA GLN A 36 0.97 2.42 20.73
C GLN A 36 1.82 3.10 21.80
N ALA A 37 2.97 2.48 22.10
CA ALA A 37 3.98 3.09 22.93
C ALA A 37 4.32 4.49 22.38
N PRO A 38 4.51 5.51 23.23
CA PRO A 38 4.77 6.85 22.76
C PRO A 38 6.16 6.95 22.10
N ASP A 39 6.17 7.48 20.89
CA ASP A 39 7.19 8.40 20.44
C ASP A 39 8.53 7.85 19.92
N ARG A 40 8.49 6.86 19.04
CA ARG A 40 9.48 6.80 17.98
C ARG A 40 8.79 7.35 16.72
N ALA A 41 9.25 8.49 16.21
CA ALA A 41 8.72 9.05 14.96
C ALA A 41 8.66 7.93 13.91
N ALA A 42 7.48 7.69 13.34
CA ALA A 42 7.30 6.62 12.37
C ALA A 42 8.30 6.77 11.22
N ARG A 43 9.06 5.73 10.93
CA ARG A 43 10.07 5.73 9.86
C ARG A 43 9.49 5.09 8.61
N TYR A 44 9.86 5.66 7.47
CA TYR A 44 9.42 5.22 6.15
C TYR A 44 10.60 5.08 5.20
N PHE A 45 10.43 4.18 4.22
CA PHE A 45 11.46 3.81 3.27
C PHE A 45 10.88 3.76 1.87
N ASP A 46 11.60 4.28 0.89
CA ASP A 46 11.33 4.06 -0.51
C ASP A 46 11.85 2.66 -0.88
N LEU A 47 10.97 1.80 -1.37
CA LEU A 47 11.25 0.42 -1.74
C LEU A 47 11.58 0.34 -3.23
N HIS A 48 12.78 -0.08 -3.55
CA HIS A 48 13.27 -0.24 -4.91
C HIS A 48 13.62 -1.69 -5.21
N ASP A 49 13.70 -2.03 -6.49
CA ASP A 49 14.35 -3.27 -6.90
C ASP A 49 15.90 -3.15 -6.78
N ASP A 50 16.54 -4.29 -6.57
CA ASP A 50 18.01 -4.37 -6.56
C ASP A 50 18.55 -4.50 -7.99
N PHE A 51 18.60 -3.38 -8.72
CA PHE A 51 19.10 -3.31 -10.10
C PHE A 51 20.57 -3.74 -10.24
N ARG A 52 21.31 -3.85 -9.13
CA ARG A 52 22.70 -4.33 -9.11
C ARG A 52 22.80 -5.85 -8.94
N ASN A 53 21.69 -6.52 -8.66
CA ASN A 53 21.68 -7.97 -8.50
C ASN A 53 21.93 -8.64 -9.86
N PRO A 54 23.05 -9.38 -10.04
CA PRO A 54 23.39 -10.01 -11.33
C PRO A 54 22.40 -11.14 -11.72
N ALA A 55 21.66 -11.65 -10.75
CA ALA A 55 20.62 -12.65 -11.01
C ALA A 55 19.29 -12.04 -11.49
N ARG A 56 19.12 -10.72 -11.43
CA ARG A 56 17.93 -10.02 -11.89
C ARG A 56 17.72 -10.24 -13.38
N ARG A 57 16.49 -10.46 -13.78
CA ARG A 57 16.09 -10.42 -15.18
C ARG A 57 15.09 -9.30 -15.43
N GLU A 58 15.01 -8.86 -16.66
CA GLU A 58 14.06 -7.86 -17.09
C GLU A 58 12.66 -8.47 -17.25
N LEU A 59 11.66 -7.77 -16.71
CA LEU A 59 10.26 -8.12 -16.86
C LEU A 59 9.58 -7.09 -17.76
N SER A 60 8.73 -7.55 -18.68
CA SER A 60 7.94 -6.67 -19.56
C SER A 60 6.86 -5.91 -18.77
N ASP A 61 6.23 -4.92 -19.40
CA ASP A 61 4.97 -4.37 -18.89
C ASP A 61 3.89 -5.46 -18.81
N PRO A 62 3.02 -5.42 -17.77
CA PRO A 62 1.91 -6.37 -17.65
C PRO A 62 0.95 -6.29 -18.83
N LEU A 63 0.52 -7.46 -19.31
CA LEU A 63 -0.45 -7.64 -20.37
C LEU A 63 -1.65 -8.42 -19.86
N SER A 64 -2.81 -8.24 -20.48
CA SER A 64 -3.92 -9.17 -20.32
C SER A 64 -3.56 -10.55 -20.87
N LEU A 65 -4.28 -11.60 -20.48
CA LEU A 65 -3.99 -12.96 -20.95
C LEU A 65 -4.06 -13.11 -22.48
N ASP A 66 -4.90 -12.32 -23.14
CA ASP A 66 -5.01 -12.25 -24.60
C ASP A 66 -3.93 -11.35 -25.26
N GLY A 67 -3.00 -10.79 -24.46
CA GLY A 67 -1.84 -10.05 -24.94
C GLY A 67 -2.07 -8.55 -25.14
N ARG A 68 -3.19 -7.99 -24.71
CA ARG A 68 -3.44 -6.55 -24.82
C ARG A 68 -2.67 -5.78 -23.76
N LYS A 69 -2.12 -4.63 -24.17
CA LYS A 69 -1.46 -3.68 -23.25
C LYS A 69 -2.49 -2.99 -22.36
N MET A 70 -2.06 -2.57 -21.18
CA MET A 70 -2.83 -1.66 -20.32
C MET A 70 -2.93 -0.27 -20.98
N ASN A 71 -3.97 0.48 -20.61
CA ASN A 71 -4.20 1.83 -21.16
C ASN A 71 -3.07 2.83 -20.85
N SER A 72 -2.28 2.55 -19.82
CA SER A 72 -1.13 3.37 -19.44
C SER A 72 -0.08 2.48 -18.78
N VAL A 73 1.19 2.77 -18.99
CA VAL A 73 2.31 2.12 -18.28
C VAL A 73 2.26 2.40 -16.78
N TRP A 74 1.64 3.53 -16.37
CA TRP A 74 1.48 3.92 -14.98
C TRP A 74 0.20 3.38 -14.31
N PHE A 75 -0.51 2.47 -14.98
CA PHE A 75 -1.80 1.95 -14.51
C PHE A 75 -1.74 1.37 -13.10
N PHE A 76 -0.68 0.64 -12.78
CA PHE A 76 -0.50 -0.02 -11.48
C PHE A 76 0.28 0.81 -10.45
N THR A 77 0.75 1.99 -10.83
CA THR A 77 1.56 2.85 -9.95
C THR A 77 0.89 4.18 -9.64
N SER A 78 -0.39 4.32 -9.95
CA SER A 78 -1.17 5.56 -9.77
C SER A 78 -1.44 5.93 -8.29
N GLY A 79 -1.24 5.01 -7.36
CA GLY A 79 -1.58 5.22 -5.94
C GLY A 79 -3.07 5.04 -5.63
N ALA A 80 -3.79 4.35 -6.48
CA ALA A 80 -5.20 4.01 -6.31
C ALA A 80 -5.46 2.56 -6.69
N ALA A 81 -6.50 1.97 -6.11
CA ALA A 81 -6.96 0.65 -6.53
C ALA A 81 -7.37 0.68 -8.02
N VAL A 82 -6.98 -0.35 -8.76
CA VAL A 82 -7.29 -0.45 -10.17
C VAL A 82 -8.51 -1.33 -10.40
N PRO A 83 -9.40 -0.97 -11.33
CA PRO A 83 -10.62 -1.72 -11.64
C PRO A 83 -10.29 -2.93 -12.52
N HIS A 84 -9.29 -3.73 -12.11
CA HIS A 84 -8.89 -4.94 -12.82
C HIS A 84 -9.31 -6.17 -12.03
N ARG A 85 -9.95 -7.11 -12.74
CA ARG A 85 -10.31 -8.43 -12.21
C ARG A 85 -9.72 -9.50 -13.13
N GLY A 86 -9.19 -10.55 -12.54
CA GLY A 86 -8.60 -11.65 -13.27
C GLY A 86 -7.07 -11.64 -13.19
N ARG A 87 -6.46 -12.48 -14.04
CA ARG A 87 -5.02 -12.69 -14.09
C ARG A 87 -4.40 -11.93 -15.26
N LEU A 88 -3.19 -11.48 -15.06
CA LEU A 88 -2.36 -10.83 -16.07
C LEU A 88 -1.18 -11.73 -16.41
N LYS A 89 -0.39 -11.38 -17.41
CA LYS A 89 0.84 -12.06 -17.77
C LYS A 89 1.99 -11.09 -17.99
N LEU A 90 3.20 -11.58 -17.77
CA LEU A 90 4.46 -10.90 -18.03
C LEU A 90 5.38 -11.83 -18.84
N THR A 91 6.11 -11.28 -19.77
CA THR A 91 7.27 -11.93 -20.34
C THR A 91 8.52 -11.59 -19.55
N ALA A 92 9.45 -12.51 -19.50
CA ALA A 92 10.71 -12.35 -18.80
C ALA A 92 11.86 -12.61 -19.75
N GLU A 93 12.79 -11.66 -19.84
CA GLU A 93 13.94 -11.76 -20.74
C GLU A 93 15.13 -12.40 -20.01
N PRO A 94 15.73 -13.48 -20.58
CA PRO A 94 16.97 -14.03 -20.06
C PRO A 94 18.16 -13.09 -20.37
N PRO A 95 19.30 -13.18 -19.64
CA PRO A 95 19.54 -14.12 -18.55
C PRO A 95 18.94 -13.67 -17.23
N GLY A 96 18.94 -14.56 -16.24
CA GLY A 96 18.55 -14.28 -14.87
C GLY A 96 17.48 -15.23 -14.36
N ARG A 97 17.09 -15.02 -13.11
CA ARG A 97 16.04 -15.79 -12.42
C ARG A 97 15.02 -14.83 -11.80
N PRO A 98 13.82 -15.29 -11.48
CA PRO A 98 12.90 -14.49 -10.71
C PRO A 98 13.51 -14.16 -9.34
N LEU A 99 13.25 -12.94 -8.90
CA LEU A 99 13.50 -12.50 -7.53
C LEU A 99 12.16 -12.37 -6.84
N ASP A 100 12.16 -12.41 -5.52
CA ASP A 100 10.92 -12.29 -4.73
C ASP A 100 10.25 -10.91 -4.92
N PHE A 101 11.03 -9.90 -5.28
CA PHE A 101 10.57 -8.56 -5.65
C PHE A 101 11.30 -8.07 -6.91
N SER A 102 10.56 -7.50 -7.85
CA SER A 102 11.09 -6.85 -9.05
C SER A 102 10.19 -5.69 -9.48
N LEU A 103 10.75 -4.74 -10.22
CA LEU A 103 9.97 -3.72 -10.92
C LEU A 103 9.91 -4.07 -12.41
N ALA A 104 8.71 -4.14 -12.96
CA ALA A 104 8.44 -4.59 -14.33
C ALA A 104 8.14 -3.41 -15.26
N GLY A 105 8.69 -3.47 -16.47
CA GLY A 105 8.41 -2.57 -17.58
C GLY A 105 8.72 -1.11 -17.33
N ALA A 106 8.29 -0.28 -18.24
CA ALA A 106 8.49 1.18 -18.18
C ALA A 106 7.70 1.84 -17.05
N GLY A 107 6.61 1.21 -16.61
CA GLY A 107 5.76 1.70 -15.51
C GLY A 107 6.31 1.40 -14.11
N LEU A 108 7.46 0.73 -14.00
CA LEU A 108 8.03 0.30 -12.72
C LEU A 108 6.99 -0.41 -11.84
N THR A 109 6.23 -1.32 -12.45
CA THR A 109 5.16 -2.07 -11.78
C THR A 109 5.75 -3.07 -10.80
N PRO A 110 5.44 -3.00 -9.50
CA PRO A 110 5.97 -3.94 -8.51
C PRO A 110 5.39 -5.34 -8.71
N ILE A 111 6.28 -6.31 -8.92
CA ILE A 111 5.97 -7.74 -9.01
C ILE A 111 6.55 -8.43 -7.80
N VAL A 112 5.71 -9.17 -7.09
CA VAL A 112 6.07 -9.81 -5.84
C VAL A 112 5.73 -11.30 -5.86
N HIS A 113 6.62 -12.12 -5.32
CA HIS A 113 6.35 -13.54 -5.09
C HIS A 113 5.24 -13.72 -4.04
N ALA A 114 4.57 -14.87 -4.04
CA ALA A 114 3.46 -15.16 -3.13
C ALA A 114 3.80 -14.99 -1.64
N SER A 115 5.01 -15.32 -1.22
CA SER A 115 5.50 -15.13 0.15
C SER A 115 5.55 -13.65 0.54
N VAL A 116 6.01 -12.79 -0.36
CA VAL A 116 6.05 -11.33 -0.17
C VAL A 116 4.64 -10.75 -0.18
N ALA A 117 3.79 -11.20 -1.09
CA ALA A 117 2.38 -10.80 -1.13
C ALA A 117 1.65 -11.12 0.18
N ALA A 118 1.98 -12.26 0.84
CA ALA A 118 1.43 -12.62 2.15
C ALA A 118 1.80 -11.59 3.23
N ILE A 119 3.06 -11.12 3.26
CA ILE A 119 3.54 -10.10 4.20
C ILE A 119 2.74 -8.80 4.02
N PHE A 120 2.58 -8.33 2.80
CA PHE A 120 1.80 -7.11 2.52
C PHE A 120 0.32 -7.27 2.89
N ARG A 121 -0.27 -8.43 2.62
CA ARG A 121 -1.67 -8.73 2.97
C ARG A 121 -1.89 -8.75 4.49
N GLU A 122 -0.94 -9.26 5.25
CA GLU A 122 -1.00 -9.31 6.71
C GLU A 122 -0.79 -7.94 7.33
N LEU A 123 0.25 -7.22 6.89
CA LEU A 123 0.69 -6.00 7.56
C LEU A 123 0.02 -4.73 7.04
N ALA A 124 -0.47 -4.72 5.81
CA ALA A 124 -1.07 -3.54 5.18
C ALA A 124 -2.29 -3.88 4.30
N PRO A 125 -3.29 -4.63 4.81
CA PRO A 125 -4.43 -5.11 4.01
C PRO A 125 -5.24 -3.99 3.36
N ASP A 126 -5.32 -2.82 4.00
CA ASP A 126 -6.11 -1.68 3.54
C ASP A 126 -5.34 -0.75 2.59
N ASP A 127 -4.03 -0.93 2.48
CA ASP A 127 -3.14 -0.05 1.71
C ASP A 127 -2.69 -0.68 0.38
N VAL A 128 -3.03 -1.97 0.14
CA VAL A 128 -2.57 -2.68 -1.05
C VAL A 128 -3.68 -3.46 -1.75
N GLN A 129 -3.58 -3.55 -3.07
CA GLN A 129 -4.32 -4.49 -3.89
C GLN A 129 -3.30 -5.45 -4.52
N LEU A 130 -3.60 -6.76 -4.46
CA LEU A 130 -2.76 -7.81 -5.03
C LEU A 130 -3.49 -8.45 -6.21
N ILE A 131 -2.89 -8.35 -7.40
CA ILE A 131 -3.47 -8.86 -8.63
C ILE A 131 -2.63 -10.04 -9.10
N PRO A 132 -3.19 -11.25 -9.26
CA PRO A 132 -2.44 -12.40 -9.74
C PRO A 132 -1.84 -12.14 -11.12
N VAL A 133 -0.58 -12.56 -11.31
CA VAL A 133 0.12 -12.44 -12.59
C VAL A 133 0.90 -13.70 -12.89
N GLU A 134 0.86 -14.13 -14.16
CA GLU A 134 1.69 -15.22 -14.68
C GLU A 134 2.99 -14.63 -15.22
N VAL A 135 4.11 -15.11 -14.72
CA VAL A 135 5.44 -14.76 -15.26
C VAL A 135 5.87 -15.91 -16.18
N GLU A 136 6.23 -15.59 -17.40
CA GLU A 136 6.58 -16.59 -18.40
C GLU A 136 7.71 -17.51 -17.89
N ARG A 137 7.49 -18.83 -18.02
CA ARG A 137 8.41 -19.92 -17.61
C ARG A 137 8.64 -20.01 -16.11
N GLU A 138 7.78 -19.35 -15.30
CA GLU A 138 7.83 -19.47 -13.85
C GLU A 138 6.63 -20.25 -13.33
N PRO A 139 6.85 -21.39 -12.66
CA PRO A 139 5.77 -22.17 -12.07
C PRO A 139 5.25 -21.55 -10.77
N GLU A 140 6.00 -20.64 -10.16
CA GLU A 140 5.67 -20.00 -8.90
C GLU A 140 4.59 -18.92 -9.07
N SER A 141 3.90 -18.61 -7.98
CA SER A 141 2.83 -17.61 -7.99
C SER A 141 3.37 -16.21 -7.72
N PHE A 142 3.10 -15.31 -8.64
CA PHE A 142 3.43 -13.90 -8.51
C PHE A 142 2.20 -13.00 -8.50
N PHE A 143 2.36 -11.81 -7.96
CA PHE A 143 1.32 -10.80 -7.88
C PHE A 143 1.86 -9.42 -8.28
N ILE A 144 1.04 -8.62 -8.92
CA ILE A 144 1.27 -7.18 -9.01
C ILE A 144 0.85 -6.58 -7.67
N LEU A 145 1.75 -5.83 -7.04
CA LEU A 145 1.49 -5.07 -5.83
C LEU A 145 1.09 -3.64 -6.21
N VAL A 146 -0.16 -3.31 -6.00
CA VAL A 146 -0.68 -1.94 -6.20
C VAL A 146 -0.83 -1.28 -4.83
N ALA A 147 -0.09 -0.20 -4.58
CA ALA A 147 -0.35 0.68 -3.44
C ALA A 147 -1.62 1.49 -3.72
N THR A 148 -2.59 1.45 -2.79
CA THR A 148 -3.91 2.06 -2.97
C THR A 148 -4.07 3.42 -2.27
N ARG A 149 -2.99 3.90 -1.63
CA ARG A 149 -2.97 5.17 -0.91
C ARG A 149 -2.07 6.17 -1.63
N LEU A 150 -2.68 7.24 -2.15
CA LEU A 150 -1.98 8.38 -2.74
C LEU A 150 -1.99 9.55 -1.77
N VAL A 151 -0.83 9.90 -1.19
CA VAL A 151 -0.75 10.79 -0.04
C VAL A 151 0.10 12.03 -0.32
N ARG A 152 -0.36 13.21 0.08
CA ARG A 152 0.40 14.48 0.01
C ARG A 152 1.33 14.61 1.21
N CYS A 153 2.38 13.81 1.24
CA CYS A 153 3.31 13.77 2.38
C CYS A 153 4.74 14.18 2.05
N LEU A 154 5.04 14.56 0.80
CA LEU A 154 6.38 15.01 0.43
C LEU A 154 6.75 16.27 1.22
N ASP A 155 7.95 16.27 1.83
CA ASP A 155 8.55 17.42 2.53
C ASP A 155 9.57 18.08 1.60
N GLU A 156 9.11 19.09 0.86
CA GLU A 156 9.92 19.79 -0.14
C GLU A 156 11.15 20.43 0.48
N THR A 157 11.05 20.89 1.74
CA THR A 157 12.13 21.60 2.40
C THR A 157 13.23 20.68 2.88
N ALA A 158 12.89 19.40 3.10
CA ALA A 158 13.83 18.37 3.51
C ALA A 158 14.43 17.59 2.33
N CYS A 159 13.82 17.67 1.13
CA CYS A 159 14.36 17.13 -0.11
C CYS A 159 15.63 17.87 -0.55
N ALA A 160 16.52 17.20 -1.25
CA ALA A 160 17.74 17.82 -1.78
C ALA A 160 17.44 18.78 -2.95
N GLU A 161 16.48 18.42 -3.79
CA GLU A 161 16.04 19.20 -4.95
C GLU A 161 14.61 18.87 -5.30
N VAL A 162 13.80 19.90 -5.54
CA VAL A 162 12.41 19.76 -6.00
C VAL A 162 12.13 20.79 -7.09
N SER A 163 11.49 20.34 -8.18
CA SER A 163 10.91 21.24 -9.18
C SER A 163 9.52 20.74 -9.59
N HIS A 164 8.65 21.65 -10.03
CA HIS A 164 7.29 21.36 -10.45
C HIS A 164 7.13 21.55 -11.96
N TYR A 165 6.13 20.89 -12.53
CA TYR A 165 5.67 21.21 -13.87
C TYR A 165 4.96 22.57 -13.86
N THR A 166 5.33 23.44 -14.78
CA THR A 166 4.65 24.70 -15.08
C THR A 166 3.70 24.53 -16.26
N ALA A 167 2.91 25.55 -16.55
CA ALA A 167 2.03 25.56 -17.73
C ALA A 167 2.79 25.44 -19.07
N GLU A 168 4.09 25.76 -19.05
CA GLU A 168 4.97 25.71 -20.23
C GLU A 168 5.67 24.35 -20.39
N ASP A 169 5.71 23.52 -19.34
CA ASP A 169 6.51 22.28 -19.28
C ASP A 169 5.79 21.02 -19.79
N GLY A 170 4.49 21.10 -20.05
CA GLY A 170 3.75 19.90 -20.45
C GLY A 170 2.22 20.05 -20.39
N PRO A 171 1.51 18.92 -20.40
CA PRO A 171 0.07 18.93 -20.45
C PRO A 171 -0.52 19.52 -19.13
N PRO A 172 -1.68 20.22 -19.25
CA PRO A 172 -2.29 20.95 -18.11
C PRO A 172 -2.53 20.11 -16.85
N GLU A 173 -2.81 18.82 -17.01
CA GLU A 173 -3.06 17.90 -15.91
C GLU A 173 -1.81 17.61 -15.04
N ARG A 174 -0.61 17.94 -15.54
CA ARG A 174 0.64 17.80 -14.78
C ARG A 174 1.06 19.07 -14.05
N VAL A 175 0.45 20.20 -14.35
CA VAL A 175 0.80 21.48 -13.68
C VAL A 175 0.67 21.34 -12.17
N GLY A 176 1.74 21.71 -11.45
CA GLY A 176 1.83 21.58 -9.99
C GLY A 176 2.24 20.19 -9.49
N HIS A 177 2.35 19.18 -10.36
CA HIS A 177 3.00 17.92 -10.00
C HIS A 177 4.52 18.11 -10.01
N TYR A 178 5.22 17.20 -9.34
CA TYR A 178 6.67 17.24 -9.30
C TYR A 178 7.27 16.79 -10.63
N ARG A 179 8.18 17.61 -11.17
CA ARG A 179 8.98 17.31 -12.35
C ARG A 179 10.28 16.61 -11.95
N THR A 180 10.87 17.04 -10.83
CA THR A 180 12.10 16.47 -10.26
C THR A 180 11.93 16.37 -8.75
N VAL A 181 12.31 15.23 -8.18
CA VAL A 181 12.52 15.05 -6.75
C VAL A 181 13.82 14.30 -6.54
N ARG A 182 14.79 14.93 -5.89
CA ARG A 182 16.04 14.29 -5.50
C ARG A 182 16.17 14.28 -3.99
N GLY A 183 16.73 13.19 -3.45
CA GLY A 183 16.85 13.03 -2.01
C GLY A 183 15.47 13.09 -1.33
N LEU A 184 14.51 12.32 -1.86
CA LEU A 184 13.13 12.29 -1.40
C LEU A 184 13.04 12.23 0.13
N ARG A 185 12.25 13.13 0.71
CA ARG A 185 11.87 13.15 2.12
C ARG A 185 10.37 13.31 2.25
N ILE A 186 9.79 12.68 3.25
CA ILE A 186 8.37 12.80 3.56
C ILE A 186 8.16 13.26 5.00
N ASP A 187 7.05 13.93 5.23
CA ASP A 187 6.54 14.21 6.58
C ASP A 187 5.73 13.00 7.07
N PRO A 188 6.22 12.24 8.06
CA PRO A 188 5.55 11.03 8.53
C PRO A 188 4.19 11.32 9.18
N VAL A 189 3.95 12.52 9.66
CA VAL A 189 2.65 12.91 10.25
C VAL A 189 1.56 12.94 9.18
N LYS A 190 1.90 13.33 7.96
CA LYS A 190 0.97 13.41 6.83
C LYS A 190 0.64 12.05 6.20
N THR A 191 1.29 10.97 6.62
CA THR A 191 0.99 9.64 6.06
C THR A 191 -0.35 9.07 6.55
N GLU A 192 -0.94 9.68 7.60
CA GLU A 192 -2.21 9.25 8.20
C GLU A 192 -2.22 7.77 8.61
N GLY A 193 -1.04 7.24 8.96
CA GLY A 193 -0.86 5.86 9.39
C GLY A 193 -0.83 4.83 8.26
N ALA A 194 -0.85 5.25 6.99
CA ALA A 194 -0.66 4.34 5.87
C ALA A 194 0.69 3.64 5.99
N ARG A 195 0.70 2.32 5.81
CA ARG A 195 1.92 1.49 5.87
C ARG A 195 2.56 1.30 4.51
N VAL A 196 1.75 1.40 3.45
CA VAL A 196 2.18 1.36 2.05
C VAL A 196 1.49 2.49 1.31
N LEU A 197 2.24 3.33 0.60
CA LEU A 197 1.68 4.48 -0.10
C LEU A 197 2.51 4.91 -1.32
N ARG A 198 1.89 5.72 -2.17
CA ARG A 198 2.54 6.54 -3.19
C ARG A 198 2.40 8.01 -2.81
N THR A 199 3.41 8.82 -3.15
CA THR A 199 3.33 10.27 -2.89
C THR A 199 2.56 10.96 -4.00
N TRP A 200 1.61 11.81 -3.64
CA TRP A 200 0.89 12.63 -4.61
C TRP A 200 1.85 13.52 -5.41
N GLY A 201 1.64 13.62 -6.71
CA GLY A 201 2.49 14.38 -7.61
C GLY A 201 3.82 13.72 -7.97
N TRP A 202 4.23 12.66 -7.23
CA TRP A 202 5.44 11.85 -7.48
C TRP A 202 5.17 10.37 -7.22
N PRO A 203 4.29 9.71 -7.98
CA PRO A 203 3.85 8.34 -7.67
C PRO A 203 4.85 7.25 -8.06
N VAL A 204 6.03 7.60 -8.56
CA VAL A 204 7.07 6.63 -8.95
C VAL A 204 7.67 5.90 -7.74
N SER A 205 7.71 6.54 -6.57
CA SER A 205 8.25 5.96 -5.34
C SER A 205 7.20 5.09 -4.64
N LEU A 206 7.58 3.87 -4.26
CA LEU A 206 6.78 2.97 -3.42
C LEU A 206 7.26 3.09 -1.98
N ILE A 207 6.49 3.79 -1.17
CA ILE A 207 6.87 4.08 0.21
C ILE A 207 6.27 3.02 1.15
N VAL A 208 7.11 2.47 2.01
CA VAL A 208 6.71 1.46 3.01
C VAL A 208 7.14 1.88 4.42
N SER A 209 6.36 1.47 5.42
CA SER A 209 6.70 1.69 6.83
C SER A 209 7.87 0.82 7.29
N GLU A 210 8.52 1.20 8.42
CA GLU A 210 9.60 0.42 9.04
C GLU A 210 9.18 -1.03 9.31
N GLY A 211 7.94 -1.27 9.78
CA GLY A 211 7.47 -2.63 10.04
C GLY A 211 7.38 -3.52 8.79
N ILE A 212 7.02 -2.94 7.63
CA ILE A 212 7.05 -3.67 6.35
C ILE A 212 8.50 -3.98 5.97
N LYS A 213 9.40 -2.99 6.05
CA LYS A 213 10.82 -3.18 5.77
C LYS A 213 11.42 -4.29 6.61
N GLU A 214 11.22 -4.25 7.93
CA GLU A 214 11.73 -5.26 8.86
C GLU A 214 11.20 -6.67 8.57
N ALA A 215 9.92 -6.80 8.22
CA ALA A 215 9.32 -8.07 7.85
C ALA A 215 9.93 -8.66 6.57
N LEU A 216 10.16 -7.81 5.55
CA LEU A 216 10.78 -8.23 4.29
C LEU A 216 12.26 -8.63 4.50
N GLU A 217 13.01 -7.88 5.31
CA GLU A 217 14.39 -8.21 5.67
C GLU A 217 14.48 -9.51 6.48
N HIS A 218 13.59 -9.68 7.46
CA HIS A 218 13.55 -10.89 8.29
C HIS A 218 13.21 -12.15 7.47
N ALA A 219 12.34 -12.00 6.47
CA ALA A 219 12.00 -13.09 5.54
C ALA A 219 13.09 -13.37 4.50
N GLY A 220 14.17 -12.58 4.47
CA GLY A 220 15.26 -12.74 3.52
C GLY A 220 14.86 -12.49 2.06
N VAL A 221 13.88 -11.61 1.84
CA VAL A 221 13.32 -11.31 0.51
C VAL A 221 14.40 -10.83 -0.44
N SER A 222 14.52 -11.51 -1.57
CA SER A 222 15.49 -11.17 -2.60
C SER A 222 14.94 -10.06 -3.53
N GLY A 223 15.85 -9.24 -4.06
CA GLY A 223 15.50 -8.21 -5.05
C GLY A 223 15.04 -6.89 -4.46
N VAL A 224 15.07 -6.71 -3.14
CA VAL A 224 14.65 -5.47 -2.46
C VAL A 224 15.84 -4.59 -2.05
N ARG A 225 15.64 -3.29 -2.15
CA ARG A 225 16.47 -2.24 -1.53
C ARG A 225 15.59 -1.19 -0.89
N PHE A 226 16.09 -0.60 0.18
CA PHE A 226 15.39 0.42 0.95
C PHE A 226 16.23 1.69 1.07
N ALA A 227 15.64 2.83 0.77
CA ALA A 227 16.21 4.14 1.06
C ALA A 227 15.33 4.86 2.08
N GLU A 228 15.87 5.24 3.24
CA GLU A 228 15.10 5.97 4.23
C GLU A 228 14.65 7.33 3.71
N VAL A 229 13.35 7.62 3.81
CA VAL A 229 12.74 8.87 3.33
C VAL A 229 12.22 9.76 4.46
N THR A 230 12.25 9.28 5.71
CA THR A 230 11.98 10.14 6.86
C THR A 230 13.20 10.97 7.21
N PRO A 231 13.03 12.26 7.56
CA PRO A 231 14.13 13.07 8.07
C PRO A 231 14.70 12.47 9.36
N PRO A 232 16.01 12.59 9.61
CA PRO A 232 16.56 12.21 10.90
C PRO A 232 15.84 13.00 12.01
N ALA A 233 15.52 12.33 13.11
CA ALA A 233 14.87 12.97 14.25
C ALA A 233 15.68 14.21 14.67
N ALA A 234 15.02 15.36 14.75
CA ALA A 234 15.67 16.59 15.20
C ALA A 234 16.30 16.34 16.59
N PRO A 235 17.56 16.77 16.83
CA PRO A 235 18.19 16.57 18.12
C PRO A 235 17.35 17.20 19.22
N ARG A 236 16.92 16.41 20.18
CA ARG A 236 16.13 16.90 21.33
C ARG A 236 16.89 18.04 21.98
N LYS A 237 16.40 19.28 21.88
CA LYS A 237 16.92 20.41 22.63
C LYS A 237 16.87 20.01 24.11
N ARG A 238 18.02 19.70 24.71
CA ARG A 238 18.15 19.46 26.14
C ARG A 238 17.53 20.65 26.88
N ARG A 239 16.41 20.46 27.52
CA ARG A 239 15.81 21.45 28.40
C ARG A 239 16.88 21.88 29.40
N ARG A 240 17.46 23.08 29.21
CA ARG A 240 18.34 23.66 30.23
C ARG A 240 17.53 23.74 31.53
N LYS A 241 17.89 22.90 32.48
CA LYS A 241 17.39 23.05 33.84
C LYS A 241 17.78 24.47 34.30
N SER A 242 16.79 25.34 34.50
CA SER A 242 17.00 26.65 35.10
C SER A 242 17.56 26.42 36.49
N ARG A 243 18.82 26.78 36.68
CA ARG A 243 19.41 26.84 38.04
C ARG A 243 18.65 27.92 38.78
N SER A 244 17.81 27.52 39.70
CA SER A 244 17.25 28.40 40.71
C SER A 244 18.39 29.02 41.50
N LYS A 245 18.49 30.36 41.47
CA LYS A 245 19.41 31.13 42.33
C LYS A 245 19.03 30.89 43.78
N PRO A 246 19.97 30.59 44.70
CA PRO A 246 19.67 30.55 46.12
C PRO A 246 19.38 31.97 46.57
N ARG A 247 18.24 32.17 47.26
CA ARG A 247 17.95 33.39 48.01
C ARG A 247 18.97 33.49 49.16
N ARG A 248 19.77 34.54 49.12
CA ARG A 248 20.49 34.97 50.32
C ARG A 248 19.50 35.66 51.25
N GLY A 249 19.36 35.13 52.49
CA GLY A 249 18.80 35.80 53.65
C GLY A 249 19.86 36.62 54.35
#